data_c5fe525203828e0aaf64ae38e3e17db3
#
_entry.id   c5fe525203828e0aaf64ae38e3e17db3
#
_cell.length_a   1.000
_cell.length_b   1.000
_cell.length_c   1.000
_cell.angle_alpha   90.00
_cell.angle_beta   90.00
_cell.angle_gamma   90.00
#
_symmetry.space_group_name_H-M   'P 1'
#
loop_
_entity.id
_entity.type
_entity.pdbx_description
1 polymer ?
#
loop_
_entity_poly.entity_id
_entity_poly.type
_entity_poly.pdbx_seq_one_letter_code
_entity_poly.pdbx_strand_id
1 'polypeptide(L)'
;AYTHRTRAGSNLVKDKYLEEELEKVGRNDTKAWTSIITNGGSVQHLKYLSDEVKSIFKTAIEIEQNEIVAQAADRQEFLCQGQSLNIFFAAGASRSELHKVHYNAWQLGCKGMYYLRTETSNKAENVSTKIVRDALRDYETQAINQEECVSCQG
;
A
#
# COMPACT_ATOMS: atom_id res chain seq x y z
N ALA A 1 -0.69 0.65 5.15
CA ALA A 1 0.18 0.03 6.16
C ALA A 1 0.94 -1.15 5.57
N TYR A 2 2.16 -1.38 5.99
CA TYR A 2 2.98 -2.50 5.54
C TYR A 2 4.00 -2.91 6.60
N THR A 3 4.48 -4.15 6.51
CA THR A 3 5.53 -4.64 7.40
C THR A 3 6.90 -4.36 6.78
N HIS A 4 7.69 -3.53 7.43
CA HIS A 4 9.08 -3.26 7.07
C HIS A 4 10.00 -4.23 7.79
N ARG A 5 10.73 -5.06 7.04
CA ARG A 5 11.67 -6.03 7.59
C ARG A 5 13.09 -5.48 7.52
N THR A 6 13.76 -5.48 8.65
CA THR A 6 15.18 -5.15 8.79
C THR A 6 15.95 -6.33 9.36
N ARG A 7 17.27 -6.23 9.40
CA ARG A 7 18.10 -7.24 10.10
C ARG A 7 17.82 -7.31 11.61
N ALA A 8 17.34 -6.22 12.19
CA ALA A 8 17.03 -6.12 13.62
C ALA A 8 15.61 -6.58 13.98
N GLY A 9 14.75 -6.83 12.98
CA GLY A 9 13.36 -7.28 13.23
C GLY A 9 12.38 -6.76 12.18
N SER A 10 11.10 -6.98 12.46
CA SER A 10 10.00 -6.56 11.59
C SER A 10 9.17 -5.48 12.28
N ASN A 11 9.04 -4.33 11.66
CA ASN A 11 8.27 -3.20 12.16
C ASN A 11 7.04 -2.97 11.30
N LEU A 12 5.89 -2.72 11.93
CA LEU A 12 4.68 -2.30 11.25
C LEU A 12 4.75 -0.80 10.97
N VAL A 13 4.73 -0.43 9.69
CA VAL A 13 4.65 0.97 9.28
C VAL A 13 3.20 1.30 8.96
N LYS A 14 2.63 2.21 9.73
CA LYS A 14 1.29 2.75 9.55
C LYS A 14 1.36 4.07 8.80
N ASP A 15 0.34 4.36 8.00
CA ASP A 15 0.17 5.67 7.41
C ASP A 15 -0.46 6.61 8.45
N LYS A 16 0.22 7.72 8.74
CA LYS A 16 -0.20 8.69 9.77
C LYS A 16 -1.57 9.30 9.47
N TYR A 17 -1.84 9.64 8.24
CA TYR A 17 -3.10 10.29 7.87
C TYR A 17 -4.27 9.30 7.93
N LEU A 18 -4.04 8.03 7.55
CA LEU A 18 -5.04 6.99 7.73
C LEU A 18 -5.31 6.71 9.22
N GLU A 19 -4.28 6.79 10.07
CA GLU A 19 -4.42 6.66 11.52
C GLU A 19 -5.33 7.76 12.08
N GLU A 20 -5.12 9.02 11.68
CA GLU A 20 -5.97 10.15 12.05
C GLU A 20 -7.44 9.96 11.61
N GLU A 21 -7.69 9.44 10.41
CA GLU A 21 -9.05 9.14 9.95
C GLU A 21 -9.70 8.00 10.74
N LEU A 22 -8.94 6.97 11.09
CA LEU A 22 -9.42 5.87 11.94
C LEU A 22 -9.72 6.35 13.37
N GLU A 23 -8.95 7.29 13.92
CA GLU A 23 -9.21 7.90 15.22
C GLU A 23 -10.52 8.71 15.22
N LYS A 24 -10.77 9.51 14.18
CA LYS A 24 -12.02 10.28 14.06
C LYS A 24 -13.27 9.41 14.12
N VAL A 25 -13.19 8.19 13.61
CA VAL A 25 -14.31 7.21 13.65
C VAL A 25 -14.24 6.26 14.85
N GLY A 26 -13.26 6.45 15.76
CA GLY A 26 -13.07 5.60 16.94
C GLY A 26 -12.68 4.15 16.62
N ARG A 27 -11.95 3.93 15.53
CA ARG A 27 -11.57 2.61 15.03
C ARG A 27 -10.06 2.44 14.83
N ASN A 28 -9.24 3.26 15.50
CA ASN A 28 -7.78 3.08 15.48
C ASN A 28 -7.39 1.96 16.46
N ASP A 29 -7.78 0.73 16.16
CA ASP A 29 -7.51 -0.46 16.96
C ASP A 29 -6.69 -1.50 16.19
N THR A 30 -6.11 -2.46 16.92
CA THR A 30 -5.31 -3.55 16.35
C THR A 30 -6.10 -4.38 15.34
N LYS A 31 -7.42 -4.52 15.53
CA LYS A 31 -8.28 -5.30 14.62
C LYS A 31 -8.41 -4.62 13.26
N ALA A 32 -8.59 -3.29 13.24
CA ALA A 32 -8.65 -2.52 12.01
C ALA A 32 -7.33 -2.64 11.23
N TRP A 33 -6.20 -2.44 11.89
CA TRP A 33 -4.88 -2.56 11.25
C TRP A 33 -4.58 -3.98 10.76
N THR A 34 -4.92 -5.01 11.52
CA THR A 34 -4.80 -6.40 11.07
C THR A 34 -5.64 -6.64 9.81
N SER A 35 -6.88 -6.14 9.80
CA SER A 35 -7.76 -6.26 8.63
C SER A 35 -7.17 -5.57 7.39
N ILE A 36 -6.64 -4.35 7.54
CA ILE A 36 -5.99 -3.61 6.45
C ILE A 36 -4.79 -4.39 5.90
N ILE A 37 -3.92 -4.90 6.77
CA ILE A 37 -2.72 -5.64 6.36
C ILE A 37 -3.08 -6.95 5.67
N THR A 38 -4.06 -7.68 6.20
CA THR A 38 -4.54 -8.94 5.61
C THR A 38 -5.12 -8.73 4.21
N ASN A 39 -5.73 -7.55 3.97
CA ASN A 39 -6.23 -7.13 2.66
C ASN A 39 -5.19 -6.37 1.82
N GLY A 40 -3.90 -6.61 2.04
CA GLY A 40 -2.83 -6.04 1.22
C GLY A 40 -2.64 -4.52 1.34
N GLY A 41 -3.10 -3.93 2.45
CA GLY A 41 -3.07 -2.48 2.68
C GLY A 41 -4.35 -1.75 2.23
N SER A 42 -5.30 -2.44 1.62
CA SER A 42 -6.56 -1.85 1.16
C SER A 42 -7.48 -1.48 2.32
N VAL A 43 -8.15 -0.34 2.20
CA VAL A 43 -9.20 0.15 3.12
C VAL A 43 -10.61 0.02 2.54
N GLN A 44 -10.74 -0.47 1.31
CA GLN A 44 -12.00 -0.49 0.58
C GLN A 44 -13.10 -1.34 1.25
N HIS A 45 -12.69 -2.39 1.96
CA HIS A 45 -13.59 -3.29 2.70
C HIS A 45 -14.13 -2.70 4.01
N LEU A 46 -13.56 -1.60 4.50
CA LEU A 46 -13.93 -0.98 5.79
C LEU A 46 -15.22 -0.15 5.64
N LYS A 47 -16.34 -0.68 6.13
CA LYS A 47 -17.66 -0.07 5.97
C LYS A 47 -17.85 1.24 6.78
N TYR A 48 -17.01 1.46 7.78
CA TYR A 48 -17.08 2.63 8.65
C TYR A 48 -16.30 3.85 8.15
N LEU A 49 -15.55 3.72 7.07
CA LEU A 49 -14.91 4.83 6.37
C LEU A 49 -15.81 5.34 5.26
N SER A 50 -15.82 6.66 5.06
CA SER A 50 -16.54 7.31 3.96
C SER A 50 -15.90 6.95 2.61
N ASP A 51 -16.66 7.05 1.53
CA ASP A 51 -16.16 6.77 0.19
C ASP A 51 -15.10 7.79 -0.25
N GLU A 52 -15.17 9.02 0.27
CA GLU A 52 -14.16 10.05 0.09
C GLU A 52 -12.81 9.60 0.67
N VAL A 53 -12.78 9.18 1.95
CA VAL A 53 -11.57 8.65 2.60
C VAL A 53 -11.03 7.42 1.85
N LYS A 54 -11.89 6.49 1.45
CA LYS A 54 -11.50 5.32 0.66
C LYS A 54 -10.89 5.70 -0.69
N SER A 55 -11.37 6.76 -1.31
CA SER A 55 -10.82 7.22 -2.60
C SER A 55 -9.41 7.78 -2.48
N ILE A 56 -9.07 8.36 -1.32
CA ILE A 56 -7.74 8.92 -1.03
C ILE A 56 -6.74 7.80 -0.71
N PHE A 57 -7.13 6.82 0.10
CA PHE A 57 -6.25 5.75 0.57
C PHE A 57 -6.30 4.48 -0.31
N LYS A 58 -6.31 4.65 -1.63
CA LYS A 58 -6.19 3.55 -2.58
C LYS A 58 -4.78 2.97 -2.59
N THR A 59 -4.68 1.66 -2.71
CA THR A 59 -3.40 0.98 -3.00
C THR A 59 -3.01 1.18 -4.47
N ALA A 60 -1.75 0.90 -4.79
CA ALA A 60 -1.23 1.04 -6.16
C ALA A 60 -2.02 0.24 -7.21
N ILE A 61 -2.60 -0.90 -6.82
CA ILE A 61 -3.42 -1.75 -7.70
C ILE A 61 -4.83 -1.20 -7.88
N GLU A 62 -5.34 -0.47 -6.89
CA GLU A 62 -6.69 0.12 -6.90
C GLU A 62 -6.73 1.48 -7.63
N ILE A 63 -5.59 2.07 -7.90
CA ILE A 63 -5.47 3.28 -8.70
C ILE A 63 -5.62 2.92 -10.19
N GLU A 64 -6.42 3.69 -10.93
CA GLU A 64 -6.50 3.56 -12.38
C GLU A 64 -5.13 3.86 -13.02
N GLN A 65 -4.55 2.89 -13.73
CA GLN A 65 -3.18 3.00 -14.21
C GLN A 65 -3.01 4.05 -15.31
N ASN A 66 -4.06 4.40 -16.03
CA ASN A 66 -4.04 5.50 -16.98
C ASN A 66 -3.84 6.86 -16.32
N GLU A 67 -4.29 7.05 -15.07
CA GLU A 67 -4.01 8.27 -14.29
C GLU A 67 -2.51 8.41 -13.98
N ILE A 68 -1.86 7.31 -13.66
CA ILE A 68 -0.41 7.28 -13.42
C ILE A 68 0.35 7.62 -14.71
N VAL A 69 -0.10 7.07 -15.82
CA VAL A 69 0.47 7.35 -17.15
C VAL A 69 0.27 8.82 -17.53
N ALA A 70 -0.92 9.39 -17.32
CA ALA A 70 -1.20 10.81 -17.60
C ALA A 70 -0.27 11.73 -16.81
N GLN A 71 -0.13 11.51 -15.51
CA GLN A 71 0.81 12.27 -14.66
C GLN A 71 2.27 12.12 -15.11
N ALA A 72 2.66 10.95 -15.60
CA ALA A 72 4.00 10.73 -16.13
C ALA A 72 4.19 11.46 -17.46
N ALA A 73 3.17 11.49 -18.31
CA ALA A 73 3.19 12.22 -19.58
C ALA A 73 3.33 13.74 -19.37
N ASP A 74 2.58 14.30 -18.42
CA ASP A 74 2.68 15.72 -18.06
C ASP A 74 4.10 16.10 -17.62
N ARG A 75 4.76 15.23 -16.83
CA ARG A 75 6.15 15.46 -16.42
C ARG A 75 7.14 15.23 -17.56
N GLN A 76 6.83 14.36 -18.51
CA GLN A 76 7.76 13.95 -19.57
C GLN A 76 8.15 15.12 -20.48
N GLU A 77 7.29 16.10 -20.63
CA GLU A 77 7.57 17.32 -21.39
C GLU A 77 8.79 18.08 -20.86
N PHE A 78 9.01 18.01 -19.55
CA PHE A 78 10.10 18.71 -18.85
C PHE A 78 11.32 17.82 -18.56
N LEU A 79 11.31 16.56 -19.02
CA LEU A 79 12.36 15.58 -18.74
C LEU A 79 13.06 15.11 -20.02
N CYS A 80 14.40 15.23 -20.04
CA CYS A 80 15.23 14.69 -21.13
C CYS A 80 15.26 13.16 -21.13
N GLN A 81 15.24 12.56 -19.96
CA GLN A 81 15.33 11.11 -19.75
C GLN A 81 13.97 10.43 -19.70
N GLY A 82 13.94 9.12 -19.85
CA GLY A 82 12.79 8.30 -19.53
C GLY A 82 12.52 8.28 -18.02
N GLN A 83 11.30 7.97 -17.63
CA GLN A 83 10.88 7.84 -16.24
C GLN A 83 10.82 6.35 -15.86
N SER A 84 11.27 6.00 -14.64
CA SER A 84 11.13 4.66 -14.08
C SER A 84 9.70 4.43 -13.59
N LEU A 85 8.74 4.42 -14.51
CA LEU A 85 7.32 4.32 -14.23
C LEU A 85 6.90 2.87 -14.05
N ASN A 86 6.55 2.49 -12.81
CA ASN A 86 5.95 1.19 -12.53
C ASN A 86 4.44 1.27 -12.72
N ILE A 87 3.87 0.24 -13.34
CA ILE A 87 2.42 0.05 -13.45
C ILE A 87 2.01 -1.23 -12.71
N PHE A 88 0.80 -1.22 -12.14
CA PHE A 88 0.33 -2.26 -11.24
C PHE A 88 -1.02 -2.80 -11.70
N PHE A 89 -1.14 -4.11 -11.77
CA PHE A 89 -2.39 -4.77 -12.14
C PHE A 89 -2.74 -5.86 -11.14
N ALA A 90 -4.03 -6.00 -10.88
CA ALA A 90 -4.55 -7.13 -10.12
C ALA A 90 -4.29 -8.46 -10.84
N ALA A 91 -4.33 -9.55 -10.10
CA ALA A 91 -4.29 -10.88 -10.69
C ALA A 91 -5.46 -11.07 -11.67
N GLY A 92 -5.17 -11.56 -12.87
CA GLY A 92 -6.18 -11.79 -13.89
C GLY A 92 -6.58 -10.57 -14.72
N ALA A 93 -5.87 -9.44 -14.60
CA ALA A 93 -6.08 -8.29 -15.49
C ALA A 93 -6.05 -8.71 -16.96
N SER A 94 -6.96 -8.16 -17.76
CA SER A 94 -7.10 -8.53 -19.16
C SER A 94 -5.93 -8.02 -20.01
N ARG A 95 -5.59 -8.77 -21.07
CA ARG A 95 -4.59 -8.30 -22.04
C ARG A 95 -5.00 -6.98 -22.70
N SER A 96 -6.29 -6.72 -22.82
CA SER A 96 -6.84 -5.49 -23.38
C SER A 96 -6.53 -4.29 -22.47
N GLU A 97 -6.68 -4.43 -21.16
CA GLU A 97 -6.33 -3.39 -20.18
C GLU A 97 -4.84 -3.09 -20.20
N LEU A 98 -4.01 -4.13 -20.16
CA LEU A 98 -2.55 -4.00 -20.32
C LEU A 98 -2.19 -3.25 -21.59
N HIS A 99 -2.78 -3.64 -22.73
CA HIS A 99 -2.53 -3.00 -24.01
C HIS A 99 -2.94 -1.53 -23.99
N LYS A 100 -4.12 -1.21 -23.46
CA LYS A 100 -4.62 0.18 -23.39
C LYS A 100 -3.66 1.09 -22.63
N VAL A 101 -3.17 0.65 -21.46
CA VAL A 101 -2.23 1.45 -20.66
C VAL A 101 -0.92 1.69 -21.40
N HIS A 102 -0.36 0.67 -22.04
CA HIS A 102 0.87 0.82 -22.85
C HIS A 102 0.67 1.70 -24.07
N TYR A 103 -0.46 1.51 -24.76
CA TYR A 103 -0.80 2.32 -25.94
C TYR A 103 -0.98 3.80 -25.55
N ASN A 104 -1.68 4.08 -24.46
CA ASN A 104 -1.86 5.44 -23.96
C ASN A 104 -0.53 6.07 -23.55
N ALA A 105 0.36 5.33 -22.90
CA ALA A 105 1.69 5.81 -22.54
C ALA A 105 2.49 6.24 -23.79
N TRP A 106 2.46 5.43 -24.84
CA TRP A 106 3.07 5.76 -26.12
C TRP A 106 2.41 6.97 -26.78
N GLN A 107 1.07 7.00 -26.83
CA GLN A 107 0.30 8.07 -27.46
C GLN A 107 0.52 9.43 -26.77
N LEU A 108 0.67 9.42 -25.45
CA LEU A 108 0.92 10.61 -24.64
C LEU A 108 2.40 11.02 -24.58
N GLY A 109 3.28 10.35 -25.33
CA GLY A 109 4.69 10.72 -25.47
C GLY A 109 5.60 10.29 -24.31
N CYS A 110 5.18 9.34 -23.48
CA CYS A 110 6.09 8.74 -22.50
C CYS A 110 7.24 8.02 -23.23
N LYS A 111 8.49 8.31 -22.87
CA LYS A 111 9.67 7.72 -23.50
C LYS A 111 9.89 6.25 -23.15
N GLY A 112 9.31 5.77 -22.07
CA GLY A 112 9.35 4.39 -21.63
C GLY A 112 8.63 4.19 -20.31
N MET A 113 8.40 2.93 -19.98
CA MET A 113 7.90 2.48 -18.69
C MET A 113 8.93 1.51 -18.10
N TYR A 114 8.77 1.15 -16.82
CA TYR A 114 9.76 0.32 -16.13
C TYR A 114 9.17 -1.07 -15.82
N TYR A 115 8.72 -1.31 -14.59
CA TYR A 115 8.17 -2.62 -14.24
C TYR A 115 6.66 -2.70 -14.42
N LEU A 116 6.20 -3.80 -15.02
CA LEU A 116 4.84 -4.28 -14.89
C LEU A 116 4.77 -5.18 -13.65
N ARG A 117 4.03 -4.76 -12.64
CA ARG A 117 3.84 -5.52 -11.41
C ARG A 117 2.43 -6.10 -11.38
N THR A 118 2.34 -7.41 -11.28
CA THR A 118 1.05 -8.11 -11.14
C THR A 118 1.03 -8.90 -9.84
N GLU A 119 -0.15 -9.00 -9.23
CA GLU A 119 -0.34 -9.94 -8.15
C GLU A 119 -0.38 -11.38 -8.71
N THR A 120 0.20 -12.31 -7.95
CA THR A 120 0.04 -13.73 -8.26
C THR A 120 -1.30 -14.22 -7.70
N SER A 121 -2.06 -15.01 -8.48
CA SER A 121 -3.31 -15.63 -8.05
C SER A 121 -3.14 -16.60 -6.87
N ASN A 122 -1.92 -17.05 -6.61
CA ASN A 122 -1.57 -17.97 -5.53
C ASN A 122 -0.87 -17.24 -4.38
N LYS A 123 -1.45 -16.17 -3.83
CA LYS A 123 -1.04 -15.74 -2.49
C LYS A 123 -1.45 -16.86 -1.53
N ALA A 124 -0.46 -17.58 -1.00
CA ALA A 124 -0.70 -18.50 0.09
C ALA A 124 -1.22 -17.70 1.29
N GLU A 125 -2.55 -17.66 1.47
CA GLU A 125 -3.25 -16.89 2.51
C GLU A 125 -2.69 -17.15 3.91
N ASN A 126 -2.16 -18.35 4.14
CA ASN A 126 -1.68 -18.80 5.43
C ASN A 126 -0.33 -18.18 5.87
N VAL A 127 0.53 -17.80 4.93
CA VAL A 127 1.85 -17.23 5.29
C VAL A 127 1.72 -15.76 5.68
N SER A 128 0.87 -15.03 4.97
CA SER A 128 0.61 -13.61 5.25
C SER A 128 0.00 -13.40 6.64
N THR A 129 -0.98 -14.24 7.02
CA THR A 129 -1.68 -14.14 8.31
C THR A 129 -0.76 -14.44 9.49
N LYS A 130 0.16 -15.41 9.37
CA LYS A 130 1.13 -15.73 10.41
C LYS A 130 2.15 -14.62 10.60
N ILE A 131 2.67 -14.07 9.50
CA ILE A 131 3.64 -12.97 9.53
C ILE A 131 3.04 -11.71 10.15
N VAL A 132 1.77 -11.40 9.83
CA VAL A 132 1.05 -10.26 10.41
C VAL A 132 0.86 -10.44 11.91
N ARG A 133 0.47 -11.61 12.37
CA ARG A 133 0.31 -11.91 13.80
C ARG A 133 1.63 -11.77 14.56
N ASP A 134 2.72 -12.28 14.01
CA ASP A 134 4.04 -12.20 14.63
C ASP A 134 4.52 -10.73 14.69
N ALA A 135 4.35 -9.95 13.62
CA ALA A 135 4.71 -8.53 13.62
C ALA A 135 3.88 -7.69 14.61
N LEU A 136 2.58 -7.98 14.74
CA LEU A 136 1.72 -7.28 15.73
C LEU A 136 2.10 -7.64 17.16
N ARG A 137 2.41 -8.90 17.42
CA ARG A 137 2.86 -9.34 18.75
C ARG A 137 4.19 -8.71 19.12
N ASP A 138 5.14 -8.62 18.19
CA ASP A 138 6.43 -7.97 18.40
C ASP A 138 6.26 -6.47 18.69
N TYR A 139 5.33 -5.80 18.01
CA TYR A 139 4.99 -4.40 18.25
C TYR A 139 4.40 -4.18 19.66
N GLU A 140 3.45 -5.02 20.06
CA GLU A 140 2.85 -4.97 21.40
C GLU A 140 3.90 -5.20 22.50
N THR A 141 4.81 -6.15 22.29
CA THR A 141 5.90 -6.45 23.22
C THR A 141 6.89 -5.29 23.33
N GLN A 142 7.21 -4.62 22.21
CA GLN A 142 8.09 -3.45 22.22
C GLN A 142 7.44 -2.24 22.90
N ALA A 143 6.14 -2.02 22.72
CA ALA A 143 5.41 -0.96 23.39
C ALA A 143 5.40 -1.15 24.91
N ILE A 144 5.16 -2.37 25.40
CA ILE A 144 5.21 -2.71 26.83
C ILE A 144 6.61 -2.47 27.41
N ASN A 145 7.66 -2.90 26.70
CA ASN A 145 9.04 -2.72 27.16
C ASN A 145 9.47 -1.23 27.19
N GLN A 146 8.91 -0.38 26.32
CA GLN A 146 9.16 1.06 26.38
C GLN A 146 8.48 1.74 27.57
N GLU A 147 7.27 1.29 27.94
CA GLU A 147 6.61 1.83 29.13
C GLU A 147 7.30 1.40 30.43
N GLU A 148 7.84 0.19 30.49
CA GLU A 148 8.64 -0.26 31.66
C GLU A 148 9.97 0.49 31.80
N CYS A 149 10.60 0.91 30.70
CA CYS A 149 11.89 1.59 30.72
C CYS A 149 11.80 3.03 31.27
N VAL A 150 10.63 3.68 31.22
CA VAL A 150 10.40 5.02 31.81
C VAL A 150 10.34 5.00 33.32
N SER A 151 10.06 3.85 33.93
CA SER A 151 9.95 3.70 35.40
C SER A 151 11.30 3.54 36.10
N CYS A 152 12.41 3.35 35.36
CA CYS A 152 13.76 3.17 35.93
C CYS A 152 14.61 4.43 36.04
N GLN A 153 14.05 5.62 35.74
CA GLN A 153 14.71 6.93 35.94
C GLN A 153 14.05 7.69 37.10
N GLY A 154 14.12 7.14 38.29
CA GLY A 154 13.80 7.78 39.53
C GLY A 154 15.00 7.74 40.47
#